data_721f1aab13e9263a7663e8cf8b2231f6
#
_entry.id   721f1aab13e9263a7663e8cf8b2231f6
#
_cell.length_a   1.000
_cell.length_b   1.000
_cell.length_c   1.000
_cell.angle_alpha   90.00
_cell.angle_beta   90.00
_cell.angle_gamma   90.00
#
_symmetry.space_group_name_H-M   'P 1'
#
loop_
_entity.id
_entity.type
_entity.pdbx_description
1 polymer ?
#
loop_
_entity_poly.entity_id
_entity_poly.type
_entity_poly.pdbx_seq_one_letter_code
_entity_poly.pdbx_strand_id
1 'polypeptide(L)'
;MANEKNEWGSNISFLLAMIGSAVGLGNIWRFPYVLYSNGGGAFYIPYITAVLILGIPFLILEYGVGYNFKSSFPKAIRSISKKWEYLGWFLPVAIFMILVYYISILGWDGFYVILSAFKGWGADPNNYFTNTFLQSTESVSGIATIVPIIAISILAGWFILWFISHRNLEDGIGRVSKALVPLLFIIMIGIVIFSLTLPGAGIGLSQLFNPDWSLLGDFNIWMAAFGQIIFSLSLGMCIAFTYASYAQDDSDLVSNVLYVAVANCGFENFAAIGVFSILGYMSLQSGVAVPDLVTQGTGLVFIVYPEVFNVLGGIANIIGPLFFFTVYLAGITSVLALLEPVSVSIQNKFGWTRNKTVTVLCIVGGACSMIYATAMGSYILGIADTFLNQIALLIGVICECILFAWIFDAGKIIPSLNKNSKTLKIGKWWIVAIKYIIPIVLGFVWVGGLFGVISSGSFVELSILAILTVILIGFTVILKKLPAKSKDWDETQQRL
;
A
#
# COMPACT_ATOMS: atom_id res chain seq x y z
N MET A 1 30.89 9.77 16.80
CA MET A 1 29.51 9.94 17.26
C MET A 1 28.90 8.55 17.23
N ALA A 2 28.47 8.04 18.37
CA ALA A 2 27.88 6.71 18.49
C ALA A 2 26.67 6.65 17.54
N ASN A 3 26.60 5.58 16.72
CA ASN A 3 25.39 5.24 15.98
C ASN A 3 24.26 5.14 17.01
N GLU A 4 23.38 6.15 17.08
CA GLU A 4 22.09 5.98 17.74
C GLU A 4 21.44 4.81 17.03
N LYS A 5 21.29 3.70 17.74
CA LYS A 5 20.56 2.53 17.23
C LYS A 5 19.17 3.02 16.89
N ASN A 6 18.80 2.98 15.62
CA ASN A 6 17.43 3.18 15.19
C ASN A 6 16.60 2.00 15.75
N GLU A 7 15.99 2.17 16.90
CA GLU A 7 15.10 1.20 17.52
C GLU A 7 13.76 1.90 17.83
N TRP A 8 12.67 1.15 17.77
CA TRP A 8 11.37 1.67 18.21
C TRP A 8 11.40 1.97 19.70
N GLY A 9 10.90 3.11 20.11
CA GLY A 9 10.82 3.50 21.52
C GLY A 9 9.88 2.60 22.36
N SER A 10 8.95 1.89 21.70
CA SER A 10 8.06 0.92 22.33
C SER A 10 7.46 -0.06 21.30
N ASN A 11 6.98 -1.22 21.78
CA ASN A 11 6.24 -2.17 20.92
C ASN A 11 4.95 -1.55 20.34
N ILE A 12 4.32 -0.60 21.05
CA ILE A 12 3.14 0.12 20.56
C ILE A 12 3.50 1.01 19.38
N SER A 13 4.66 1.71 19.40
CA SER A 13 5.13 2.48 18.25
C SER A 13 5.29 1.61 17.02
N PHE A 14 5.95 0.45 17.17
CA PHE A 14 6.13 -0.52 16.13
C PHE A 14 4.77 -1.03 15.58
N LEU A 15 3.87 -1.45 16.47
CA LEU A 15 2.57 -1.98 16.08
C LEU A 15 1.73 -0.94 15.34
N LEU A 16 1.64 0.29 15.85
CA LEU A 16 0.85 1.36 15.21
C LEU A 16 1.49 1.81 13.88
N ALA A 17 2.82 1.84 13.78
CA ALA A 17 3.47 2.12 12.51
C ALA A 17 3.17 1.04 11.47
N MET A 18 3.16 -0.24 11.88
CA MET A 18 2.79 -1.35 10.99
C MET A 18 1.31 -1.32 10.59
N ILE A 19 0.41 -1.06 11.52
CA ILE A 19 -1.03 -0.90 11.20
C ILE A 19 -1.20 0.27 10.23
N GLY A 20 -0.56 1.42 10.49
CA GLY A 20 -0.64 2.58 9.60
C GLY A 20 -0.02 2.38 8.23
N SER A 21 0.95 1.46 8.09
CA SER A 21 1.50 1.09 6.78
C SER A 21 0.58 0.17 5.99
N ALA A 22 -0.17 -0.70 6.67
CA ALA A 22 -1.11 -1.61 6.06
C ALA A 22 -2.45 -0.94 5.74
N VAL A 23 -2.97 -0.13 6.68
CA VAL A 23 -4.22 0.62 6.49
C VAL A 23 -3.96 1.83 5.60
N GLY A 24 -4.24 1.69 4.31
CA GLY A 24 -4.00 2.69 3.28
C GLY A 24 -5.25 2.99 2.45
N LEU A 25 -5.04 3.69 1.34
CA LEU A 25 -6.10 4.07 0.41
C LEU A 25 -6.86 2.85 -0.13
N GLY A 26 -6.16 1.74 -0.37
CA GLY A 26 -6.74 0.52 -0.89
C GLY A 26 -7.82 -0.10 -0.01
N ASN A 27 -7.71 0.04 1.30
CA ASN A 27 -8.72 -0.46 2.24
C ASN A 27 -10.06 0.29 2.13
N ILE A 28 -10.01 1.55 1.71
CA ILE A 28 -11.19 2.44 1.61
C ILE A 28 -11.86 2.32 0.25
N TRP A 29 -11.10 2.21 -0.84
CA TRP A 29 -11.69 2.27 -2.18
C TRP A 29 -11.59 0.98 -3.00
N ARG A 30 -10.56 0.13 -2.74
CA ARG A 30 -10.37 -1.09 -3.52
C ARG A 30 -11.14 -2.27 -2.91
N PHE A 31 -10.98 -2.49 -1.60
CA PHE A 31 -11.58 -3.65 -0.94
C PHE A 31 -13.10 -3.70 -1.06
N PRO A 32 -13.87 -2.59 -0.83
CA PRO A 32 -15.32 -2.62 -1.01
C PRO A 32 -15.76 -3.07 -2.40
N TYR A 33 -15.07 -2.59 -3.42
CA TYR A 33 -15.32 -3.00 -4.80
C TYR A 33 -14.97 -4.47 -5.05
N VAL A 34 -13.79 -4.92 -4.59
CA VAL A 34 -13.35 -6.30 -4.76
C VAL A 34 -14.28 -7.28 -4.05
N LEU A 35 -14.73 -6.97 -2.84
CA LEU A 35 -15.70 -7.77 -2.10
C LEU A 35 -17.01 -7.90 -2.87
N TYR A 36 -17.56 -6.78 -3.32
CA TYR A 36 -18.82 -6.74 -4.06
C TYR A 36 -18.73 -7.47 -5.41
N SER A 37 -17.71 -7.13 -6.23
CA SER A 37 -17.58 -7.64 -7.61
C SER A 37 -17.21 -9.14 -7.69
N ASN A 38 -16.78 -9.72 -6.58
CA ASN A 38 -16.39 -11.13 -6.49
C ASN A 38 -17.36 -11.95 -5.62
N GLY A 39 -18.65 -11.64 -5.69
CA GLY A 39 -19.70 -12.48 -5.08
C GLY A 39 -20.07 -12.11 -3.65
N GLY A 40 -19.77 -10.89 -3.21
CA GLY A 40 -20.23 -10.36 -1.92
C GLY A 40 -19.86 -11.26 -0.75
N GLY A 41 -20.85 -11.72 0.01
CA GLY A 41 -20.63 -12.58 1.18
C GLY A 41 -19.86 -13.87 0.89
N ALA A 42 -19.95 -14.42 -0.32
CA ALA A 42 -19.20 -15.63 -0.70
C ALA A 42 -17.69 -15.39 -0.79
N PHE A 43 -17.26 -14.15 -1.11
CA PHE A 43 -15.84 -13.77 -1.18
C PHE A 43 -15.09 -13.94 0.13
N TYR A 44 -15.75 -13.94 1.28
CA TYR A 44 -15.09 -14.13 2.56
C TYR A 44 -14.37 -15.48 2.68
N ILE A 45 -14.80 -16.52 1.97
CA ILE A 45 -14.11 -17.82 2.00
C ILE A 45 -12.72 -17.71 1.37
N PRO A 46 -12.54 -17.31 0.10
CA PRO A 46 -11.20 -17.13 -0.47
C PRO A 46 -10.41 -16.01 0.23
N TYR A 47 -11.06 -14.94 0.70
CA TYR A 47 -10.40 -13.85 1.41
C TYR A 47 -9.75 -14.31 2.73
N ILE A 48 -10.50 -14.97 3.61
CA ILE A 48 -9.96 -15.49 4.87
C ILE A 48 -8.88 -16.54 4.59
N THR A 49 -9.09 -17.39 3.58
CA THR A 49 -8.09 -18.37 3.15
C THR A 49 -6.78 -17.68 2.73
N ALA A 50 -6.87 -16.59 1.96
CA ALA A 50 -5.70 -15.80 1.56
C ALA A 50 -5.00 -15.15 2.76
N VAL A 51 -5.74 -14.63 3.74
CA VAL A 51 -5.17 -14.08 4.99
C VAL A 51 -4.36 -15.15 5.74
N LEU A 52 -4.95 -16.35 5.88
CA LEU A 52 -4.35 -17.43 6.68
C LEU A 52 -3.19 -18.13 5.97
N ILE A 53 -3.27 -18.31 4.66
CA ILE A 53 -2.29 -19.11 3.89
C ILE A 53 -1.16 -18.23 3.33
N LEU A 54 -1.46 -16.99 2.97
CA LEU A 54 -0.50 -16.05 2.38
C LEU A 54 -0.15 -14.92 3.36
N GLY A 55 -1.14 -14.14 3.79
CA GLY A 55 -0.93 -12.87 4.48
C GLY A 55 -0.10 -13.04 5.76
N ILE A 56 -0.63 -13.82 6.71
CA ILE A 56 0.04 -14.05 8.00
C ILE A 56 1.39 -14.76 7.84
N PRO A 57 1.51 -15.88 7.08
CA PRO A 57 2.80 -16.55 6.94
C PRO A 57 3.88 -15.71 6.29
N PHE A 58 3.53 -14.88 5.30
CA PHE A 58 4.50 -14.02 4.64
C PHE A 58 4.93 -12.82 5.51
N LEU A 59 4.00 -12.18 6.22
CA LEU A 59 4.36 -11.15 7.22
C LEU A 59 5.29 -11.70 8.31
N ILE A 60 5.05 -12.93 8.78
CA ILE A 60 5.95 -13.61 9.73
C ILE A 60 7.34 -13.78 9.13
N LEU A 61 7.45 -14.09 7.82
CA LEU A 61 8.72 -14.18 7.13
C LEU A 61 9.46 -12.84 7.14
N GLU A 62 8.82 -11.77 6.66
CA GLU A 62 9.43 -10.45 6.59
C GLU A 62 9.84 -9.94 7.99
N TYR A 63 8.97 -10.11 9.01
CA TYR A 63 9.29 -9.74 10.40
C TYR A 63 10.47 -10.54 10.94
N GLY A 64 10.43 -11.85 10.76
CA GLY A 64 11.48 -12.74 11.26
C GLY A 64 12.83 -12.47 10.62
N VAL A 65 12.86 -12.28 9.29
CA VAL A 65 14.11 -11.98 8.59
C VAL A 65 14.60 -10.58 8.97
N GLY A 66 13.75 -9.55 8.93
CA GLY A 66 14.11 -8.19 9.31
C GLY A 66 14.70 -8.11 10.73
N TYR A 67 14.03 -8.74 11.69
CA TYR A 67 14.49 -8.81 13.09
C TYR A 67 15.84 -9.49 13.26
N ASN A 68 16.09 -10.59 12.54
CA ASN A 68 17.33 -11.35 12.69
C ASN A 68 18.53 -10.70 11.97
N PHE A 69 18.29 -9.99 10.87
CA PHE A 69 19.37 -9.32 10.12
C PHE A 69 19.69 -7.91 10.60
N LYS A 70 18.75 -7.21 11.24
CA LYS A 70 18.94 -5.83 11.78
C LYS A 70 19.63 -4.87 10.79
N SER A 71 19.30 -4.99 9.51
CA SER A 71 19.92 -4.21 8.42
C SER A 71 18.92 -3.89 7.34
N SER A 72 19.32 -3.09 6.34
CA SER A 72 18.46 -2.86 5.17
C SER A 72 18.30 -4.12 4.33
N PHE A 73 17.20 -4.21 3.60
CA PHE A 73 16.85 -5.35 2.77
C PHE A 73 17.97 -5.73 1.76
N PRO A 74 18.58 -4.79 0.97
CA PRO A 74 19.66 -5.16 0.06
C PRO A 74 20.90 -5.70 0.79
N LYS A 75 21.22 -5.17 1.98
CA LYS A 75 22.36 -5.62 2.78
C LYS A 75 22.12 -7.04 3.31
N ALA A 76 20.93 -7.32 3.83
CA ALA A 76 20.54 -8.65 4.29
C ALA A 76 20.63 -9.68 3.16
N ILE A 77 20.06 -9.38 1.99
CA ILE A 77 20.10 -10.29 0.84
C ILE A 77 21.53 -10.53 0.36
N ARG A 78 22.35 -9.47 0.27
CA ARG A 78 23.76 -9.59 -0.11
C ARG A 78 24.54 -10.52 0.82
N SER A 79 24.24 -10.48 2.12
CA SER A 79 24.91 -11.34 3.10
C SER A 79 24.55 -12.81 2.95
N ILE A 80 23.36 -13.11 2.43
CA ILE A 80 22.97 -14.48 2.07
C ILE A 80 23.66 -14.89 0.77
N SER A 81 23.59 -14.03 -0.25
CA SER A 81 24.18 -14.29 -1.56
C SER A 81 24.41 -13.02 -2.36
N LYS A 82 25.69 -12.74 -2.73
CA LYS A 82 26.04 -11.60 -3.57
C LYS A 82 25.36 -11.61 -4.95
N LYS A 83 24.96 -12.77 -5.46
CA LYS A 83 24.22 -12.90 -6.73
C LYS A 83 22.79 -12.38 -6.59
N TRP A 84 22.17 -12.58 -5.45
CA TRP A 84 20.78 -12.17 -5.19
C TRP A 84 20.67 -10.68 -4.80
N GLU A 85 21.76 -9.95 -4.64
CA GLU A 85 21.72 -8.51 -4.35
C GLU A 85 20.88 -7.71 -5.37
N TYR A 86 20.69 -8.24 -6.60
CA TYR A 86 19.77 -7.64 -7.56
C TYR A 86 18.33 -7.61 -7.04
N LEU A 87 17.83 -8.70 -6.43
CA LEU A 87 16.53 -8.70 -5.77
C LEU A 87 16.49 -7.69 -4.63
N GLY A 88 17.60 -7.61 -3.88
CA GLY A 88 17.74 -6.64 -2.79
C GLY A 88 17.53 -5.19 -3.22
N TRP A 89 17.87 -4.82 -4.45
CA TRP A 89 17.66 -3.48 -5.00
C TRP A 89 16.39 -3.37 -5.83
N PHE A 90 15.93 -4.45 -6.42
CA PHE A 90 14.72 -4.48 -7.26
C PHE A 90 13.49 -4.00 -6.48
N LEU A 91 13.26 -4.54 -5.29
CA LEU A 91 12.11 -4.16 -4.48
C LEU A 91 12.19 -2.70 -3.97
N PRO A 92 13.28 -2.20 -3.36
CA PRO A 92 13.39 -0.79 -3.00
C PRO A 92 13.17 0.17 -4.18
N VAL A 93 13.62 -0.16 -5.40
CA VAL A 93 13.36 0.67 -6.59
C VAL A 93 11.88 0.62 -6.96
N ALA A 94 11.25 -0.57 -6.98
CA ALA A 94 9.82 -0.70 -7.24
C ALA A 94 8.99 0.09 -6.23
N ILE A 95 9.34 0.02 -4.94
CA ILE A 95 8.66 0.75 -3.86
C ILE A 95 8.83 2.27 -4.02
N PHE A 96 10.00 2.74 -4.44
CA PHE A 96 10.20 4.15 -4.72
C PHE A 96 9.36 4.61 -5.91
N MET A 97 9.22 3.79 -6.95
CA MET A 97 8.30 4.10 -8.06
C MET A 97 6.84 4.15 -7.61
N ILE A 98 6.42 3.27 -6.67
CA ILE A 98 5.10 3.35 -6.04
C ILE A 98 4.96 4.67 -5.27
N LEU A 99 5.91 5.01 -4.42
CA LEU A 99 5.89 6.25 -3.65
C LEU A 99 5.73 7.48 -4.54
N VAL A 100 6.39 7.50 -5.70
CA VAL A 100 6.38 8.62 -6.66
C VAL A 100 4.98 8.87 -7.21
N TYR A 101 4.19 7.84 -7.55
CA TYR A 101 2.81 8.07 -8.00
C TYR A 101 1.82 8.20 -6.82
N TYR A 102 2.05 7.52 -5.71
CA TYR A 102 1.16 7.54 -4.56
C TYR A 102 1.05 8.94 -3.92
N ILE A 103 2.17 9.69 -3.89
CA ILE A 103 2.17 11.09 -3.46
C ILE A 103 1.25 11.95 -4.32
N SER A 104 1.08 11.63 -5.59
CA SER A 104 0.17 12.40 -6.47
C SER A 104 -1.28 12.23 -6.04
N ILE A 105 -1.69 10.99 -5.73
CA ILE A 105 -3.04 10.71 -5.22
C ILE A 105 -3.24 11.38 -3.85
N LEU A 106 -2.24 11.30 -2.97
CA LEU A 106 -2.27 11.97 -1.68
C LEU A 106 -2.41 13.50 -1.82
N GLY A 107 -1.75 14.10 -2.83
CA GLY A 107 -1.89 15.50 -3.17
C GLY A 107 -3.32 15.86 -3.61
N TRP A 108 -3.93 15.02 -4.46
CA TRP A 108 -5.33 15.22 -4.88
C TRP A 108 -6.27 15.18 -3.67
N ASP A 109 -6.08 14.20 -2.80
CA ASP A 109 -6.90 14.03 -1.62
C ASP A 109 -6.76 15.20 -0.65
N GLY A 110 -5.53 15.67 -0.39
CA GLY A 110 -5.29 16.86 0.42
C GLY A 110 -5.97 18.12 -0.11
N PHE A 111 -6.08 18.28 -1.44
CA PHE A 111 -6.85 19.34 -2.05
C PHE A 111 -8.36 19.15 -1.82
N TYR A 112 -8.85 17.91 -1.94
CA TYR A 112 -10.26 17.58 -1.73
C TYR A 112 -10.71 17.73 -0.27
N VAL A 113 -9.81 17.62 0.72
CA VAL A 113 -10.12 17.99 2.12
C VAL A 113 -10.66 19.43 2.18
N ILE A 114 -9.99 20.37 1.50
CA ILE A 114 -10.39 21.77 1.50
C ILE A 114 -11.64 21.97 0.62
N LEU A 115 -11.62 21.41 -0.59
CA LEU A 115 -12.68 21.56 -1.59
C LEU A 115 -14.05 21.09 -1.08
N SER A 116 -14.06 20.02 -0.29
CA SER A 116 -15.28 19.40 0.23
C SER A 116 -16.03 20.26 1.24
N ALA A 117 -15.35 21.18 1.93
CA ALA A 117 -15.98 22.08 2.90
C ALA A 117 -17.06 22.98 2.29
N PHE A 118 -16.95 23.27 0.99
CA PHE A 118 -17.90 24.11 0.25
C PHE A 118 -18.39 23.45 -1.06
N LYS A 119 -18.18 22.14 -1.23
CA LYS A 119 -18.56 21.37 -2.43
C LYS A 119 -18.09 22.02 -3.72
N GLY A 120 -16.82 22.43 -3.75
CA GLY A 120 -16.24 23.21 -4.84
C GLY A 120 -16.17 22.48 -6.20
N TRP A 121 -16.54 21.18 -6.25
CA TRP A 121 -16.72 20.42 -7.49
C TRP A 121 -18.03 20.72 -8.22
N GLY A 122 -18.97 21.46 -7.60
CA GLY A 122 -20.25 21.83 -8.23
C GLY A 122 -21.24 20.68 -8.38
N ALA A 123 -22.13 20.82 -9.38
CA ALA A 123 -23.20 19.86 -9.59
C ALA A 123 -22.77 18.57 -10.31
N ASP A 124 -21.67 18.61 -11.04
CA ASP A 124 -21.11 17.46 -11.80
C ASP A 124 -19.69 17.15 -11.34
N PRO A 125 -19.53 16.32 -10.29
CA PRO A 125 -18.22 15.92 -9.76
C PRO A 125 -17.37 15.17 -10.80
N ASN A 126 -17.96 14.41 -11.69
CA ASN A 126 -17.23 13.65 -12.70
C ASN A 126 -16.56 14.61 -13.70
N ASN A 127 -17.31 15.55 -14.26
CA ASN A 127 -16.75 16.56 -15.16
C ASN A 127 -15.71 17.44 -14.45
N TYR A 128 -15.96 17.81 -13.19
CA TYR A 128 -14.99 18.56 -12.41
C TYR A 128 -13.68 17.78 -12.23
N PHE A 129 -13.74 16.53 -11.77
CA PHE A 129 -12.55 15.74 -11.51
C PHE A 129 -11.74 15.45 -12.78
N THR A 130 -12.42 15.00 -13.84
CA THR A 130 -11.75 14.59 -15.09
C THR A 130 -11.29 15.78 -15.94
N ASN A 131 -12.15 16.76 -16.17
CA ASN A 131 -11.90 17.83 -17.15
C ASN A 131 -11.39 19.12 -16.52
N THR A 132 -11.75 19.44 -15.27
CA THR A 132 -11.33 20.69 -14.61
C THR A 132 -10.11 20.48 -13.74
N PHE A 133 -10.16 19.47 -12.84
CA PHE A 133 -9.12 19.23 -11.86
C PHE A 133 -7.91 18.50 -12.46
N LEU A 134 -8.12 17.34 -13.10
CA LEU A 134 -7.04 16.55 -13.73
C LEU A 134 -6.72 17.04 -15.15
N GLN A 135 -7.66 17.61 -15.85
CA GLN A 135 -7.57 17.92 -17.30
C GLN A 135 -7.15 16.67 -18.09
N SER A 136 -7.75 15.52 -17.72
CA SER A 136 -7.29 14.20 -18.10
C SER A 136 -7.38 13.93 -19.61
N THR A 137 -6.34 13.37 -20.18
CA THR A 137 -6.31 12.90 -21.58
C THR A 137 -5.44 11.64 -21.73
N GLU A 138 -5.80 10.77 -22.65
CA GLU A 138 -5.01 9.60 -23.03
C GLU A 138 -4.01 9.93 -24.16
N SER A 139 -4.10 11.12 -24.72
CA SER A 139 -3.19 11.57 -25.77
C SER A 139 -1.79 11.83 -25.24
N VAL A 140 -0.79 11.30 -25.94
CA VAL A 140 0.64 11.50 -25.63
C VAL A 140 1.02 12.99 -25.58
N SER A 141 0.34 13.84 -26.35
CA SER A 141 0.55 15.31 -26.32
C SER A 141 0.24 15.91 -24.94
N GLY A 142 -0.62 15.27 -24.14
CA GLY A 142 -0.95 15.68 -22.78
C GLY A 142 0.24 15.71 -21.82
N ILE A 143 1.34 15.01 -22.12
CA ILE A 143 2.58 15.05 -21.32
C ILE A 143 3.18 16.46 -21.30
N ALA A 144 3.01 17.24 -22.34
CA ALA A 144 3.53 18.61 -22.43
C ALA A 144 2.68 19.63 -21.63
N THR A 145 1.48 19.26 -21.18
CA THR A 145 0.54 20.14 -20.49
C THR A 145 0.61 19.87 -18.99
N ILE A 146 1.28 20.74 -18.23
CA ILE A 146 1.31 20.65 -16.76
C ILE A 146 0.04 21.28 -16.20
N VAL A 147 -0.60 20.61 -15.25
CA VAL A 147 -1.75 21.10 -14.49
C VAL A 147 -1.26 21.70 -13.17
N PRO A 148 -1.24 23.03 -13.02
CA PRO A 148 -0.54 23.70 -11.91
C PRO A 148 -1.04 23.28 -10.53
N ILE A 149 -2.36 23.09 -10.36
CA ILE A 149 -2.93 22.71 -9.08
C ILE A 149 -2.46 21.31 -8.64
N ILE A 150 -2.31 20.39 -9.58
CA ILE A 150 -1.79 19.05 -9.32
C ILE A 150 -0.31 19.12 -8.96
N ALA A 151 0.49 19.91 -9.70
CA ALA A 151 1.90 20.08 -9.41
C ALA A 151 2.13 20.66 -8.00
N ILE A 152 1.37 21.68 -7.60
CA ILE A 152 1.43 22.27 -6.25
C ILE A 152 1.06 21.24 -5.18
N SER A 153 -0.01 20.47 -5.40
CA SER A 153 -0.47 19.44 -4.47
C SER A 153 0.58 18.34 -4.28
N ILE A 154 1.23 17.89 -5.35
CA ILE A 154 2.33 16.93 -5.31
C ILE A 154 3.52 17.47 -4.52
N LEU A 155 3.95 18.70 -4.79
CA LEU A 155 5.07 19.34 -4.08
C LEU A 155 4.76 19.51 -2.59
N ALA A 156 3.53 19.87 -2.23
CA ALA A 156 3.08 19.95 -0.86
C ALA A 156 3.15 18.57 -0.17
N GLY A 157 2.71 17.50 -0.84
CA GLY A 157 2.81 16.13 -0.32
C GLY A 157 4.27 15.71 -0.06
N TRP A 158 5.18 15.98 -1.00
CA TRP A 158 6.61 15.70 -0.82
C TRP A 158 7.24 16.54 0.30
N PHE A 159 6.83 17.79 0.45
CA PHE A 159 7.29 18.64 1.54
C PHE A 159 6.86 18.10 2.91
N ILE A 160 5.59 17.69 3.05
CA ILE A 160 5.08 17.09 4.29
C ILE A 160 5.81 15.79 4.60
N LEU A 161 6.00 14.92 3.60
CA LEU A 161 6.76 13.68 3.75
C LEU A 161 8.20 13.96 4.21
N TRP A 162 8.88 14.92 3.57
CA TRP A 162 10.22 15.35 3.98
C TRP A 162 10.24 15.89 5.41
N PHE A 163 9.28 16.77 5.76
CA PHE A 163 9.21 17.40 7.07
C PHE A 163 9.05 16.39 8.23
N ILE A 164 8.35 15.29 8.00
CA ILE A 164 8.17 14.23 9.00
C ILE A 164 9.39 13.30 8.99
N SER A 165 9.84 12.85 7.82
CA SER A 165 10.81 11.76 7.68
C SER A 165 12.25 12.16 7.96
N HIS A 166 12.60 13.47 7.94
CA HIS A 166 13.97 13.90 8.27
C HIS A 166 14.29 13.75 9.77
N ARG A 167 13.27 13.58 10.63
CA ARG A 167 13.43 13.32 12.06
C ARG A 167 13.87 11.87 12.32
N ASN A 168 14.29 11.57 13.55
CA ASN A 168 14.58 10.20 13.97
C ASN A 168 13.34 9.31 13.85
N LEU A 169 13.53 7.99 13.78
CA LEU A 169 12.46 7.01 13.58
C LEU A 169 11.29 7.20 14.57
N GLU A 170 11.59 7.27 15.88
CA GLU A 170 10.56 7.40 16.92
C GLU A 170 9.91 8.79 16.92
N ASP A 171 10.69 9.88 16.76
CA ASP A 171 10.18 11.25 16.76
C ASP A 171 9.46 11.63 15.46
N GLY A 172 9.75 10.96 14.37
CA GLY A 172 9.08 11.10 13.07
C GLY A 172 7.94 10.09 12.94
N ILE A 173 8.22 8.94 12.37
CA ILE A 173 7.23 7.91 12.03
C ILE A 173 6.49 7.39 13.27
N GLY A 174 7.21 7.10 14.37
CA GLY A 174 6.63 6.55 15.59
C GLY A 174 5.59 7.49 16.22
N ARG A 175 5.96 8.77 16.42
CA ARG A 175 5.07 9.77 17.01
C ARG A 175 3.86 10.06 16.11
N VAL A 176 4.08 10.18 14.80
CA VAL A 176 3.02 10.43 13.83
C VAL A 176 2.05 9.25 13.79
N SER A 177 2.53 8.02 13.73
CA SER A 177 1.67 6.83 13.75
C SER A 177 0.85 6.70 15.02
N LYS A 178 1.45 7.01 16.20
CA LYS A 178 0.74 7.01 17.48
C LYS A 178 -0.43 8.01 17.54
N ALA A 179 -0.32 9.13 16.83
CA ALA A 179 -1.36 10.14 16.76
C ALA A 179 -2.39 9.86 15.67
N LEU A 180 -1.91 9.59 14.44
CA LEU A 180 -2.77 9.53 13.25
C LEU A 180 -3.54 8.22 13.14
N VAL A 181 -2.96 7.07 13.52
CA VAL A 181 -3.65 5.78 13.36
C VAL A 181 -4.89 5.67 14.27
N PRO A 182 -4.82 5.96 15.58
CA PRO A 182 -6.04 5.99 16.39
C PRO A 182 -7.06 7.02 15.91
N LEU A 183 -6.61 8.21 15.48
CA LEU A 183 -7.49 9.26 14.95
C LEU A 183 -8.22 8.78 13.68
N LEU A 184 -7.51 8.12 12.78
CA LEU A 184 -8.06 7.51 11.56
C LEU A 184 -9.20 6.52 11.91
N PHE A 185 -8.98 5.62 12.87
CA PHE A 185 -10.01 4.67 13.30
C PHE A 185 -11.22 5.37 13.94
N ILE A 186 -11.00 6.37 14.79
CA ILE A 186 -12.08 7.12 15.44
C ILE A 186 -12.96 7.83 14.41
N ILE A 187 -12.34 8.53 13.46
CA ILE A 187 -13.10 9.24 12.42
C ILE A 187 -13.85 8.26 11.52
N MET A 188 -13.19 7.16 11.11
CA MET A 188 -13.84 6.12 10.29
C MET A 188 -15.04 5.50 11.01
N ILE A 189 -14.91 5.20 12.30
CA ILE A 189 -16.04 4.70 13.12
C ILE A 189 -17.19 5.70 13.09
N GLY A 190 -16.91 6.99 13.28
CA GLY A 190 -17.93 8.04 13.19
C GLY A 190 -18.63 8.10 11.84
N ILE A 191 -17.87 8.04 10.74
CA ILE A 191 -18.42 8.05 9.37
C ILE A 191 -19.30 6.82 9.12
N VAL A 192 -18.84 5.63 9.54
CA VAL A 192 -19.61 4.39 9.33
C VAL A 192 -20.90 4.39 10.16
N ILE A 193 -20.85 4.81 11.44
CA ILE A 193 -22.07 4.94 12.26
C ILE A 193 -23.03 5.92 11.60
N PHE A 194 -22.54 7.07 11.15
CA PHE A 194 -23.36 8.04 10.42
C PHE A 194 -23.99 7.43 9.15
N SER A 195 -23.19 6.74 8.32
CA SER A 195 -23.68 6.13 7.07
C SER A 195 -24.78 5.09 7.31
N LEU A 196 -24.69 4.33 8.40
CA LEU A 196 -25.71 3.35 8.79
C LEU A 196 -27.05 3.99 9.19
N THR A 197 -27.06 5.26 9.60
CA THR A 197 -28.31 5.98 9.92
C THR A 197 -29.03 6.55 8.71
N LEU A 198 -28.39 6.52 7.54
CA LEU A 198 -28.98 7.06 6.31
C LEU A 198 -30.12 6.18 5.78
N PRO A 199 -31.23 6.79 5.30
CA PRO A 199 -32.30 6.05 4.64
C PRO A 199 -31.73 5.26 3.43
N GLY A 200 -32.09 3.97 3.30
CA GLY A 200 -31.60 3.15 2.20
C GLY A 200 -30.24 2.48 2.44
N ALA A 201 -29.56 2.70 3.57
CA ALA A 201 -28.30 2.03 3.91
C ALA A 201 -28.41 0.49 3.78
N GLY A 202 -29.52 -0.09 4.21
CA GLY A 202 -29.80 -1.54 4.08
C GLY A 202 -29.83 -2.04 2.63
N ILE A 203 -30.15 -1.19 1.64
CA ILE A 203 -30.14 -1.55 0.21
C ILE A 203 -28.68 -1.86 -0.20
N GLY A 204 -27.76 -0.95 0.09
CA GLY A 204 -26.36 -1.15 -0.21
C GLY A 204 -25.74 -2.33 0.54
N LEU A 205 -26.02 -2.47 1.84
CA LEU A 205 -25.52 -3.59 2.63
C LEU A 205 -26.04 -4.94 2.14
N SER A 206 -27.28 -5.04 1.69
CA SER A 206 -27.80 -6.27 1.10
C SER A 206 -27.05 -6.63 -0.20
N GLN A 207 -26.69 -5.64 -1.01
CA GLN A 207 -25.86 -5.86 -2.21
C GLN A 207 -24.44 -6.29 -1.87
N LEU A 208 -23.82 -5.70 -0.84
CA LEU A 208 -22.47 -6.04 -0.40
C LEU A 208 -22.37 -7.47 0.14
N PHE A 209 -23.33 -7.88 0.97
CA PHE A 209 -23.24 -9.14 1.72
C PHE A 209 -24.05 -10.29 1.11
N ASN A 210 -24.89 -10.04 0.12
CA ASN A 210 -25.63 -11.13 -0.54
C ASN A 210 -24.64 -12.08 -1.23
N PRO A 211 -24.57 -13.37 -0.81
CA PRO A 211 -23.52 -14.26 -1.31
C PRO A 211 -23.91 -14.88 -2.65
N ASP A 212 -23.03 -14.75 -3.63
CA ASP A 212 -23.09 -15.56 -4.86
C ASP A 212 -22.16 -16.77 -4.72
N TRP A 213 -22.70 -17.87 -4.21
CA TRP A 213 -21.97 -19.13 -4.01
C TRP A 213 -21.48 -19.79 -5.31
N SER A 214 -22.09 -19.45 -6.46
CA SER A 214 -21.72 -20.04 -7.75
C SER A 214 -20.28 -19.65 -8.14
N LEU A 215 -19.80 -18.49 -7.70
CA LEU A 215 -18.46 -17.97 -7.99
C LEU A 215 -17.33 -18.71 -7.24
N LEU A 216 -17.62 -19.49 -6.19
CA LEU A 216 -16.56 -20.23 -5.47
C LEU A 216 -15.82 -21.24 -6.34
N GLY A 217 -16.44 -21.73 -7.40
CA GLY A 217 -15.83 -22.58 -8.41
C GLY A 217 -14.99 -21.85 -9.45
N ASP A 218 -15.09 -20.53 -9.53
CA ASP A 218 -14.32 -19.71 -10.45
C ASP A 218 -12.94 -19.39 -9.85
N PHE A 219 -11.88 -19.67 -10.62
CA PHE A 219 -10.51 -19.38 -10.21
C PHE A 219 -10.26 -17.88 -10.00
N ASN A 220 -10.98 -17.01 -10.70
CA ASN A 220 -10.79 -15.56 -10.63
C ASN A 220 -11.11 -14.99 -9.25
N ILE A 221 -12.12 -15.51 -8.54
CA ILE A 221 -12.45 -15.04 -7.18
C ILE A 221 -11.28 -15.32 -6.20
N TRP A 222 -10.60 -16.45 -6.35
CA TRP A 222 -9.43 -16.80 -5.56
C TRP A 222 -8.24 -15.89 -5.91
N MET A 223 -8.00 -15.64 -7.18
CA MET A 223 -6.96 -14.69 -7.62
C MET A 223 -7.20 -13.29 -7.08
N ALA A 224 -8.44 -12.82 -7.12
CA ALA A 224 -8.83 -11.51 -6.57
C ALA A 224 -8.55 -11.44 -5.05
N ALA A 225 -8.88 -12.50 -4.31
CA ALA A 225 -8.65 -12.57 -2.87
C ALA A 225 -7.15 -12.56 -2.51
N PHE A 226 -6.34 -13.39 -3.17
CA PHE A 226 -4.89 -13.41 -2.95
C PHE A 226 -4.24 -12.09 -3.36
N GLY A 227 -4.64 -11.51 -4.49
CA GLY A 227 -4.19 -10.18 -4.93
C GLY A 227 -4.58 -9.07 -3.95
N GLN A 228 -5.78 -9.13 -3.38
CA GLN A 228 -6.22 -8.16 -2.35
C GLN A 228 -5.35 -8.23 -1.10
N ILE A 229 -5.03 -9.42 -0.61
CA ILE A 229 -4.24 -9.59 0.62
C ILE A 229 -2.79 -9.14 0.44
N ILE A 230 -2.18 -9.37 -0.72
CA ILE A 230 -0.83 -8.87 -1.01
C ILE A 230 -0.80 -7.35 -0.93
N PHE A 231 -1.77 -6.71 -1.58
CA PHE A 231 -1.87 -5.26 -1.60
C PHE A 231 -2.22 -4.69 -0.22
N SER A 232 -3.25 -5.23 0.43
CA SER A 232 -3.80 -4.72 1.69
C SER A 232 -2.81 -4.84 2.86
N LEU A 233 -2.04 -5.93 2.93
CA LEU A 233 -1.01 -6.11 3.96
C LEU A 233 0.38 -5.60 3.55
N SER A 234 0.50 -4.91 2.42
CA SER A 234 1.75 -4.36 1.89
C SER A 234 2.88 -5.40 1.80
N LEU A 235 2.56 -6.64 1.39
CA LEU A 235 3.51 -7.75 1.31
C LEU A 235 4.53 -7.52 0.19
N GLY A 236 5.80 -7.84 0.44
CA GLY A 236 6.90 -7.65 -0.52
C GLY A 236 7.32 -6.19 -0.71
N MET A 237 6.79 -5.27 0.09
CA MET A 237 7.17 -3.87 0.04
C MET A 237 8.36 -3.53 0.97
N CYS A 238 9.09 -4.53 1.47
CA CYS A 238 10.20 -4.36 2.41
C CYS A 238 9.87 -3.54 3.66
N ILE A 239 8.62 -3.11 3.85
CA ILE A 239 8.18 -2.29 4.98
C ILE A 239 8.23 -3.12 6.26
N ALA A 240 7.58 -4.27 6.24
CA ALA A 240 7.53 -5.18 7.37
C ALA A 240 8.92 -5.66 7.78
N PHE A 241 9.77 -5.99 6.80
CA PHE A 241 11.18 -6.28 7.00
C PHE A 241 11.92 -5.12 7.69
N THR A 242 11.80 -3.91 7.14
CA THR A 242 12.53 -2.73 7.63
C THR A 242 12.09 -2.34 9.04
N TYR A 243 10.79 -2.32 9.30
CA TYR A 243 10.25 -1.96 10.60
C TYR A 243 10.59 -3.00 11.67
N ALA A 244 10.56 -4.29 11.32
CA ALA A 244 11.00 -5.35 12.22
C ALA A 244 12.51 -5.33 12.48
N SER A 245 13.34 -4.80 11.57
CA SER A 245 14.76 -4.62 11.82
C SER A 245 15.06 -3.63 12.96
N TYR A 246 14.11 -2.75 13.28
CA TYR A 246 14.16 -1.80 14.40
C TYR A 246 13.45 -2.30 15.67
N ALA A 247 12.87 -3.50 15.64
CA ALA A 247 12.13 -4.03 16.79
C ALA A 247 13.05 -4.36 17.96
N GLN A 248 12.56 -4.15 19.18
CA GLN A 248 13.26 -4.46 20.43
C GLN A 248 13.44 -5.97 20.62
N ASP A 249 14.40 -6.37 21.43
CA ASP A 249 14.78 -7.79 21.61
C ASP A 249 13.71 -8.64 22.32
N ASP A 250 12.81 -8.01 23.05
CA ASP A 250 11.68 -8.62 23.76
C ASP A 250 10.37 -8.58 22.97
N SER A 251 10.36 -8.04 21.74
CA SER A 251 9.18 -7.93 20.89
C SER A 251 8.58 -9.29 20.55
N ASP A 252 7.27 -9.43 20.76
CA ASP A 252 6.48 -10.57 20.28
C ASP A 252 6.06 -10.34 18.82
N LEU A 253 6.96 -10.73 17.90
CA LEU A 253 6.76 -10.48 16.47
C LEU A 253 5.54 -11.22 15.90
N VAL A 254 5.30 -12.45 16.34
CA VAL A 254 4.20 -13.27 15.83
C VAL A 254 2.86 -12.71 16.25
N SER A 255 2.71 -12.31 17.51
CA SER A 255 1.49 -11.65 17.98
C SER A 255 1.27 -10.31 17.29
N ASN A 256 2.33 -9.53 17.05
CA ASN A 256 2.23 -8.28 16.30
C ASN A 256 1.73 -8.49 14.86
N VAL A 257 2.17 -9.55 14.16
CA VAL A 257 1.63 -9.90 12.84
C VAL A 257 0.13 -10.16 12.90
N LEU A 258 -0.34 -10.93 13.90
CA LEU A 258 -1.77 -11.21 14.05
C LEU A 258 -2.56 -9.92 14.33
N TYR A 259 -2.05 -9.05 15.18
CA TYR A 259 -2.71 -7.77 15.47
C TYR A 259 -2.78 -6.86 14.24
N VAL A 260 -1.71 -6.78 13.45
CA VAL A 260 -1.71 -6.02 12.18
C VAL A 260 -2.70 -6.60 11.20
N ALA A 261 -2.72 -7.93 11.00
CA ALA A 261 -3.65 -8.57 10.08
C ALA A 261 -5.11 -8.33 10.50
N VAL A 262 -5.44 -8.51 11.78
CA VAL A 262 -6.79 -8.28 12.31
C VAL A 262 -7.19 -6.80 12.20
N ALA A 263 -6.31 -5.87 12.56
CA ALA A 263 -6.60 -4.45 12.47
C ALA A 263 -6.85 -4.00 11.03
N ASN A 264 -6.01 -4.47 10.09
CA ASN A 264 -6.13 -4.15 8.67
C ASN A 264 -7.41 -4.74 8.06
N CYS A 265 -7.63 -6.06 8.23
CA CYS A 265 -8.84 -6.72 7.73
C CYS A 265 -10.11 -6.17 8.38
N GLY A 266 -10.07 -5.87 9.67
CA GLY A 266 -11.18 -5.22 10.38
C GLY A 266 -11.48 -3.83 9.80
N PHE A 267 -10.46 -3.02 9.57
CA PHE A 267 -10.62 -1.68 9.01
C PHE A 267 -11.23 -1.71 7.60
N GLU A 268 -10.72 -2.54 6.68
CA GLU A 268 -11.24 -2.57 5.31
C GLU A 268 -12.68 -3.11 5.24
N ASN A 269 -13.03 -4.09 6.07
CA ASN A 269 -14.41 -4.57 6.17
C ASN A 269 -15.34 -3.50 6.75
N PHE A 270 -14.88 -2.78 7.77
CA PHE A 270 -15.64 -1.70 8.38
C PHE A 270 -15.83 -0.54 7.40
N ALA A 271 -14.79 -0.17 6.65
CA ALA A 271 -14.88 0.81 5.57
C ALA A 271 -15.86 0.39 4.47
N ALA A 272 -15.88 -0.90 4.08
CA ALA A 272 -16.82 -1.42 3.08
C ALA A 272 -18.29 -1.26 3.52
N ILE A 273 -18.58 -1.48 4.81
CA ILE A 273 -19.92 -1.23 5.38
C ILE A 273 -20.28 0.26 5.19
N GLY A 274 -19.39 1.18 5.48
CA GLY A 274 -19.61 2.61 5.29
C GLY A 274 -19.87 2.98 3.82
N VAL A 275 -19.00 2.51 2.93
CA VAL A 275 -19.11 2.75 1.47
C VAL A 275 -20.47 2.28 0.95
N PHE A 276 -20.85 1.04 1.21
CA PHE A 276 -22.08 0.48 0.66
C PHE A 276 -23.36 1.03 1.32
N SER A 277 -23.29 1.43 2.61
CA SER A 277 -24.40 2.17 3.24
C SER A 277 -24.67 3.50 2.53
N ILE A 278 -23.61 4.21 2.15
CA ILE A 278 -23.70 5.48 1.41
C ILE A 278 -24.19 5.24 -0.02
N LEU A 279 -23.72 4.20 -0.71
CA LEU A 279 -24.20 3.84 -2.05
C LEU A 279 -25.69 3.44 -2.02
N GLY A 280 -26.14 2.74 -0.98
CA GLY A 280 -27.54 2.44 -0.78
C GLY A 280 -28.42 3.69 -0.58
N TYR A 281 -27.93 4.67 0.17
CA TYR A 281 -28.57 5.98 0.30
C TYR A 281 -28.66 6.69 -1.05
N MET A 282 -27.56 6.73 -1.80
CA MET A 282 -27.53 7.36 -3.12
C MET A 282 -28.50 6.67 -4.10
N SER A 283 -28.53 5.35 -4.11
CA SER A 283 -29.47 4.56 -4.91
C SER A 283 -30.93 4.94 -4.61
N LEU A 284 -31.27 5.06 -3.33
CA LEU A 284 -32.61 5.45 -2.91
C LEU A 284 -32.98 6.88 -3.38
N GLN A 285 -32.02 7.82 -3.34
CA GLN A 285 -32.28 9.22 -3.69
C GLN A 285 -32.30 9.45 -5.20
N SER A 286 -31.41 8.79 -5.96
CA SER A 286 -31.28 8.98 -7.41
C SER A 286 -32.19 8.06 -8.25
N GLY A 287 -32.66 6.96 -7.66
CA GLY A 287 -33.35 5.90 -8.39
C GLY A 287 -32.44 5.02 -9.26
N VAL A 288 -31.10 5.23 -9.19
CA VAL A 288 -30.11 4.42 -9.90
C VAL A 288 -29.77 3.19 -9.05
N ALA A 289 -29.67 2.02 -9.67
CA ALA A 289 -29.35 0.80 -8.95
C ALA A 289 -27.92 0.82 -8.39
N VAL A 290 -27.69 0.21 -7.22
CA VAL A 290 -26.34 0.15 -6.61
C VAL A 290 -25.27 -0.39 -7.56
N PRO A 291 -25.51 -1.46 -8.37
CA PRO A 291 -24.54 -1.94 -9.35
C PRO A 291 -24.02 -0.89 -10.33
N ASP A 292 -24.86 0.06 -10.72
CA ASP A 292 -24.52 1.12 -11.66
C ASP A 292 -23.78 2.31 -11.01
N LEU A 293 -23.79 2.35 -9.67
CA LEU A 293 -23.09 3.36 -8.87
C LEU A 293 -21.71 2.88 -8.39
N VAL A 294 -21.50 1.56 -8.35
CA VAL A 294 -20.25 0.99 -7.82
C VAL A 294 -19.09 1.21 -8.80
N THR A 295 -18.04 1.83 -8.32
CA THR A 295 -16.79 1.99 -9.05
C THR A 295 -15.60 1.74 -8.12
N GLN A 296 -14.41 1.60 -8.67
CA GLN A 296 -13.19 1.35 -7.90
C GLN A 296 -12.19 2.50 -8.01
N GLY A 297 -11.22 2.48 -7.11
CA GLY A 297 -10.07 3.39 -7.17
C GLY A 297 -10.44 4.86 -7.00
N THR A 298 -9.78 5.71 -7.75
CA THR A 298 -9.94 7.17 -7.68
C THR A 298 -11.35 7.62 -8.04
N GLY A 299 -12.06 6.89 -8.91
CA GLY A 299 -13.45 7.18 -9.26
C GLY A 299 -14.39 7.13 -8.05
N LEU A 300 -14.26 6.11 -7.21
CA LEU A 300 -15.08 6.02 -6.00
C LEU A 300 -14.89 7.24 -5.09
N VAL A 301 -13.64 7.62 -4.82
CA VAL A 301 -13.31 8.68 -3.85
C VAL A 301 -13.57 10.08 -4.41
N PHE A 302 -13.17 10.35 -5.65
CA PHE A 302 -13.17 11.71 -6.19
C PHE A 302 -14.37 12.04 -7.10
N ILE A 303 -15.21 11.04 -7.41
CA ILE A 303 -16.45 11.23 -8.19
C ILE A 303 -17.67 10.82 -7.38
N VAL A 304 -17.78 9.54 -6.99
CA VAL A 304 -18.99 8.99 -6.35
C VAL A 304 -19.22 9.63 -4.97
N TYR A 305 -18.23 9.74 -4.11
CA TYR A 305 -18.41 10.40 -2.82
C TYR A 305 -18.79 11.87 -2.92
N PRO A 306 -18.18 12.72 -3.78
CA PRO A 306 -18.67 14.05 -4.08
C PRO A 306 -20.13 14.12 -4.55
N GLU A 307 -20.57 13.18 -5.40
CA GLU A 307 -21.99 13.08 -5.80
C GLU A 307 -22.90 12.81 -4.60
N VAL A 308 -22.51 11.89 -3.72
CA VAL A 308 -23.22 11.62 -2.45
C VAL A 308 -23.27 12.87 -1.58
N PHE A 309 -22.16 13.59 -1.45
CA PHE A 309 -22.12 14.83 -0.65
C PHE A 309 -23.00 15.93 -1.23
N ASN A 310 -23.24 15.96 -2.55
CA ASN A 310 -24.19 16.86 -3.16
C ASN A 310 -25.64 16.57 -2.68
N VAL A 311 -26.00 15.29 -2.53
CA VAL A 311 -27.35 14.84 -2.11
C VAL A 311 -27.55 14.96 -0.59
N LEU A 312 -26.49 14.82 0.22
CA LEU A 312 -26.54 14.91 1.69
C LEU A 312 -26.89 16.30 2.26
N GLY A 313 -26.96 17.34 1.41
CA GLY A 313 -27.31 18.68 1.83
C GLY A 313 -26.21 19.37 2.68
N GLY A 314 -26.60 20.15 3.69
CA GLY A 314 -25.67 20.96 4.49
C GLY A 314 -24.69 20.17 5.37
N ILE A 315 -25.08 18.99 5.84
CA ILE A 315 -24.21 18.14 6.69
C ILE A 315 -22.97 17.66 5.92
N ALA A 316 -23.04 17.60 4.59
CA ALA A 316 -21.91 17.23 3.74
C ALA A 316 -20.70 18.18 3.92
N ASN A 317 -20.92 19.45 4.27
CA ASN A 317 -19.84 20.42 4.51
C ASN A 317 -18.99 20.06 5.76
N ILE A 318 -19.45 19.12 6.58
CA ILE A 318 -18.72 18.56 7.74
C ILE A 318 -18.22 17.15 7.42
N ILE A 319 -19.10 16.27 6.92
CA ILE A 319 -18.75 14.87 6.64
C ILE A 319 -17.75 14.76 5.50
N GLY A 320 -17.85 15.58 4.46
CA GLY A 320 -16.94 15.60 3.33
C GLY A 320 -15.48 15.85 3.75
N PRO A 321 -15.16 16.98 4.43
CA PRO A 321 -13.82 17.20 4.96
C PRO A 321 -13.32 16.10 5.90
N LEU A 322 -14.17 15.56 6.77
CA LEU A 322 -13.78 14.46 7.66
C LEU A 322 -13.47 13.19 6.88
N PHE A 323 -14.23 12.87 5.84
CA PHE A 323 -13.97 11.71 4.97
C PHE A 323 -12.63 11.87 4.25
N PHE A 324 -12.42 12.96 3.50
CA PHE A 324 -11.16 13.18 2.78
C PHE A 324 -9.97 13.29 3.74
N PHE A 325 -10.16 13.91 4.91
CA PHE A 325 -9.11 13.93 5.93
C PHE A 325 -8.77 12.53 6.45
N THR A 326 -9.75 11.63 6.59
CA THR A 326 -9.51 10.23 6.95
C THR A 326 -8.68 9.51 5.87
N VAL A 327 -9.04 9.70 4.60
CA VAL A 327 -8.30 9.18 3.44
C VAL A 327 -6.87 9.72 3.42
N TYR A 328 -6.71 11.02 3.68
CA TYR A 328 -5.41 11.68 3.76
C TYR A 328 -4.51 11.14 4.89
N LEU A 329 -5.09 10.88 6.07
CA LEU A 329 -4.35 10.29 7.19
C LEU A 329 -3.86 8.88 6.86
N ALA A 330 -4.70 8.05 6.22
CA ALA A 330 -4.31 6.73 5.74
C ALA A 330 -3.19 6.80 4.69
N GLY A 331 -3.28 7.77 3.78
CA GLY A 331 -2.26 8.00 2.76
C GLY A 331 -0.91 8.45 3.35
N ILE A 332 -0.90 9.38 4.31
CA ILE A 332 0.33 9.87 4.95
C ILE A 332 1.09 8.75 5.67
N THR A 333 0.40 7.90 6.43
CA THR A 333 1.07 6.78 7.13
C THR A 333 1.69 5.79 6.15
N SER A 334 1.03 5.56 5.01
CA SER A 334 1.55 4.68 3.95
C SER A 334 2.77 5.27 3.23
N VAL A 335 2.79 6.57 2.86
CA VAL A 335 3.97 7.16 2.19
C VAL A 335 5.19 7.24 3.10
N LEU A 336 5.00 7.45 4.41
CA LEU A 336 6.07 7.38 5.40
C LEU A 336 6.68 5.97 5.43
N ALA A 337 5.84 4.94 5.39
CA ALA A 337 6.26 3.56 5.38
C ALA A 337 6.98 3.16 4.09
N LEU A 338 6.54 3.66 2.93
CA LEU A 338 7.18 3.40 1.63
C LEU A 338 8.57 4.06 1.50
N LEU A 339 8.77 5.23 2.10
CA LEU A 339 10.07 5.94 2.04
C LEU A 339 11.15 5.25 2.86
N GLU A 340 10.81 4.67 4.02
CA GLU A 340 11.78 4.16 4.99
C GLU A 340 12.67 3.02 4.45
N PRO A 341 12.15 1.94 3.80
CA PRO A 341 12.98 0.89 3.22
C PRO A 341 13.97 1.41 2.18
N VAL A 342 13.55 2.38 1.36
CA VAL A 342 14.42 3.01 0.35
C VAL A 342 15.50 3.83 1.03
N SER A 343 15.11 4.64 2.00
CA SER A 343 16.03 5.51 2.75
C SER A 343 17.11 4.71 3.46
N VAL A 344 16.75 3.67 4.21
CA VAL A 344 17.72 2.86 4.94
C VAL A 344 18.61 2.04 4.01
N SER A 345 18.11 1.64 2.84
CA SER A 345 18.92 0.95 1.83
C SER A 345 20.04 1.83 1.29
N ILE A 346 19.73 3.09 0.98
CA ILE A 346 20.72 4.09 0.55
C ILE A 346 21.69 4.43 1.68
N GLN A 347 21.20 4.64 2.91
CA GLN A 347 22.06 4.93 4.08
C GLN A 347 23.07 3.80 4.32
N ASN A 348 22.62 2.55 4.32
CA ASN A 348 23.49 1.40 4.60
C ASN A 348 24.56 1.20 3.52
N LYS A 349 24.27 1.43 2.24
CA LYS A 349 25.25 1.25 1.16
C LYS A 349 26.21 2.42 1.04
N PHE A 350 25.71 3.65 1.10
CA PHE A 350 26.49 4.83 0.79
C PHE A 350 27.01 5.59 2.03
N GLY A 351 26.63 5.14 3.25
CA GLY A 351 27.03 5.79 4.50
C GLY A 351 26.47 7.22 4.65
N TRP A 352 25.35 7.52 4.01
CA TRP A 352 24.73 8.84 4.11
C TRP A 352 23.94 8.97 5.42
N THR A 353 23.90 10.19 5.95
CA THR A 353 23.01 10.51 7.08
C THR A 353 21.56 10.45 6.65
N ARG A 354 20.65 10.20 7.61
CA ARG A 354 19.21 10.18 7.38
C ARG A 354 18.71 11.46 6.69
N ASN A 355 19.10 12.63 7.23
CA ASN A 355 18.67 13.91 6.68
C ASN A 355 19.09 14.10 5.22
N LYS A 356 20.35 13.77 4.88
CA LYS A 356 20.81 13.83 3.50
C LYS A 356 20.04 12.90 2.60
N THR A 357 19.84 11.66 3.03
CA THR A 357 19.14 10.64 2.23
C THR A 357 17.69 11.02 1.98
N VAL A 358 16.96 11.36 3.03
CA VAL A 358 15.55 11.76 2.91
C VAL A 358 15.40 12.99 2.02
N THR A 359 16.26 14.00 2.19
CA THR A 359 16.21 15.22 1.36
C THR A 359 16.45 14.91 -0.11
N VAL A 360 17.48 14.10 -0.42
CA VAL A 360 17.76 13.73 -1.83
C VAL A 360 16.61 12.90 -2.42
N LEU A 361 16.11 11.91 -1.68
CA LEU A 361 14.98 11.10 -2.14
C LEU A 361 13.71 11.92 -2.37
N CYS A 362 13.40 12.87 -1.49
CA CYS A 362 12.24 13.75 -1.66
C CYS A 362 12.39 14.71 -2.85
N ILE A 363 13.60 15.24 -3.10
CA ILE A 363 13.85 16.09 -4.28
C ILE A 363 13.73 15.27 -5.57
N VAL A 364 14.38 14.11 -5.63
CA VAL A 364 14.34 13.22 -6.80
C VAL A 364 12.92 12.71 -7.04
N GLY A 365 12.26 12.25 -5.98
CA GLY A 365 10.88 11.78 -6.06
C GLY A 365 9.92 12.90 -6.50
N GLY A 366 10.06 14.11 -5.94
CA GLY A 366 9.29 15.28 -6.37
C GLY A 366 9.45 15.60 -7.85
N ALA A 367 10.68 15.57 -8.35
CA ALA A 367 10.96 15.77 -9.77
C ALA A 367 10.34 14.65 -10.64
N CYS A 368 10.46 13.38 -10.23
CA CYS A 368 9.85 12.26 -10.94
C CYS A 368 8.30 12.32 -10.90
N SER A 369 7.71 12.77 -9.79
CA SER A 369 6.25 12.88 -9.65
C SER A 369 5.64 13.92 -10.58
N MET A 370 6.42 14.85 -11.15
CA MET A 370 5.89 15.86 -12.06
C MET A 370 5.25 15.28 -13.32
N ILE A 371 5.61 14.07 -13.73
CA ILE A 371 4.93 13.39 -14.85
C ILE A 371 3.44 13.16 -14.54
N TYR A 372 3.09 12.93 -13.27
CA TYR A 372 1.71 12.76 -12.83
C TYR A 372 0.96 14.10 -12.64
N ALA A 373 1.67 15.22 -12.73
CA ALA A 373 1.08 16.55 -12.77
C ALA A 373 0.70 16.99 -14.19
N THR A 374 0.92 16.15 -15.20
CA THR A 374 0.54 16.44 -16.59
C THR A 374 -0.90 16.03 -16.88
N ALA A 375 -1.49 16.51 -17.96
CA ALA A 375 -2.83 16.10 -18.38
C ALA A 375 -2.93 14.60 -18.72
N MET A 376 -1.83 13.93 -19.09
CA MET A 376 -1.76 12.47 -19.23
C MET A 376 -1.43 11.76 -17.92
N GLY A 377 -1.20 12.51 -16.84
CA GLY A 377 -0.67 11.99 -15.57
C GLY A 377 -1.52 10.93 -14.92
N SER A 378 -2.84 11.07 -14.90
CA SER A 378 -3.77 10.09 -14.35
C SER A 378 -3.77 8.77 -15.13
N TYR A 379 -3.66 8.84 -16.45
CA TYR A 379 -3.56 7.65 -17.32
C TYR A 379 -2.23 6.90 -17.08
N ILE A 380 -1.11 7.63 -17.03
CA ILE A 380 0.21 7.04 -16.71
C ILE A 380 0.20 6.42 -15.31
N LEU A 381 -0.47 7.06 -14.34
CA LEU A 381 -0.60 6.57 -12.98
C LEU A 381 -1.31 5.21 -12.92
N GLY A 382 -2.41 5.06 -13.64
CA GLY A 382 -3.15 3.78 -13.70
C GLY A 382 -2.29 2.64 -14.26
N ILE A 383 -1.49 2.92 -15.30
CA ILE A 383 -0.58 1.94 -15.89
C ILE A 383 0.56 1.60 -14.92
N ALA A 384 1.14 2.60 -14.25
CA ALA A 384 2.21 2.41 -13.28
C ALA A 384 1.72 1.60 -12.06
N ASP A 385 0.53 1.88 -11.55
CA ASP A 385 -0.10 1.13 -10.47
C ASP A 385 -0.30 -0.35 -10.85
N THR A 386 -0.87 -0.60 -12.02
CA THR A 386 -1.05 -1.96 -12.55
C THR A 386 0.28 -2.69 -12.70
N PHE A 387 1.28 -2.07 -13.31
CA PHE A 387 2.61 -2.66 -13.51
C PHE A 387 3.29 -3.02 -12.19
N LEU A 388 3.34 -2.08 -11.27
CA LEU A 388 4.08 -2.26 -10.03
C LEU A 388 3.40 -3.26 -9.10
N ASN A 389 2.07 -3.20 -8.96
CA ASN A 389 1.36 -4.08 -8.03
C ASN A 389 1.08 -5.47 -8.61
N GLN A 390 0.74 -5.59 -9.92
CA GLN A 390 0.37 -6.89 -10.49
C GLN A 390 1.55 -7.65 -11.12
N ILE A 391 2.65 -6.96 -11.46
CA ILE A 391 3.79 -7.59 -12.12
C ILE A 391 5.04 -7.53 -11.24
N ALA A 392 5.52 -6.32 -10.90
CA ALA A 392 6.81 -6.15 -10.27
C ALA A 392 6.85 -6.66 -8.81
N LEU A 393 5.88 -6.28 -7.96
CA LEU A 393 5.85 -6.75 -6.58
C LEU A 393 5.59 -8.25 -6.48
N LEU A 394 4.67 -8.80 -7.27
CA LEU A 394 4.36 -10.23 -7.23
C LEU A 394 5.58 -11.10 -7.53
N ILE A 395 6.34 -10.76 -8.59
CA ILE A 395 7.59 -11.49 -8.88
C ILE A 395 8.62 -11.29 -7.78
N GLY A 396 8.67 -10.12 -7.16
CA GLY A 396 9.50 -9.83 -6.00
C GLY A 396 9.20 -10.75 -4.82
N VAL A 397 7.92 -10.88 -4.43
CA VAL A 397 7.46 -11.76 -3.33
C VAL A 397 7.78 -13.23 -3.62
N ILE A 398 7.57 -13.69 -4.86
CA ILE A 398 7.94 -15.06 -5.28
C ILE A 398 9.46 -15.27 -5.11
N CYS A 399 10.28 -14.31 -5.55
CA CYS A 399 11.73 -14.37 -5.41
C CYS A 399 12.17 -14.31 -3.93
N GLU A 400 11.47 -13.57 -3.08
CA GLU A 400 11.71 -13.58 -1.63
C GLU A 400 11.45 -14.96 -1.02
N CYS A 401 10.34 -15.59 -1.36
CA CYS A 401 10.04 -16.95 -0.93
C CYS A 401 11.15 -17.93 -1.35
N ILE A 402 11.61 -17.85 -2.60
CA ILE A 402 12.70 -18.70 -3.09
C ILE A 402 13.99 -18.42 -2.31
N LEU A 403 14.36 -17.14 -2.15
CA LEU A 403 15.58 -16.78 -1.45
C LEU A 403 15.58 -17.22 0.01
N PHE A 404 14.52 -16.88 0.75
CA PHE A 404 14.51 -17.12 2.20
C PHE A 404 14.14 -18.55 2.56
N ALA A 405 13.27 -19.22 1.81
CA ALA A 405 12.85 -20.57 2.14
C ALA A 405 13.78 -21.68 1.58
N TRP A 406 14.41 -21.44 0.40
CA TRP A 406 15.23 -22.48 -0.26
C TRP A 406 16.73 -22.22 -0.13
N ILE A 407 17.19 -20.96 -0.19
CA ILE A 407 18.62 -20.64 -0.20
C ILE A 407 19.11 -20.34 1.21
N PHE A 408 18.40 -19.50 1.96
CA PHE A 408 18.76 -19.13 3.33
C PHE A 408 18.38 -20.19 4.36
N ASP A 409 17.31 -20.95 4.13
CA ASP A 409 16.66 -21.86 5.08
C ASP A 409 16.01 -21.10 6.25
N ALA A 410 14.81 -20.58 6.01
CA ALA A 410 14.02 -19.85 7.00
C ALA A 410 13.72 -20.64 8.29
N GLY A 411 13.93 -21.96 8.30
CA GLY A 411 13.86 -22.76 9.52
C GLY A 411 14.77 -22.26 10.63
N LYS A 412 15.89 -21.61 10.27
CA LYS A 412 16.86 -21.05 11.22
C LYS A 412 16.30 -19.92 12.09
N ILE A 413 15.28 -19.17 11.61
CA ILE A 413 14.69 -18.07 12.37
C ILE A 413 13.51 -18.49 13.25
N ILE A 414 13.05 -19.74 13.18
CA ILE A 414 11.95 -20.25 14.00
C ILE A 414 12.20 -20.07 15.51
N PRO A 415 13.41 -20.39 16.04
CA PRO A 415 13.68 -20.22 17.47
C PRO A 415 13.50 -18.76 17.94
N SER A 416 13.98 -17.78 17.17
CA SER A 416 13.85 -16.35 17.50
C SER A 416 12.39 -15.88 17.42
N LEU A 417 11.61 -16.32 16.43
CA LEU A 417 10.18 -16.05 16.33
C LEU A 417 9.39 -16.61 17.50
N ASN A 418 9.72 -17.82 17.93
CA ASN A 418 9.01 -18.50 19.02
C ASN A 418 9.44 -18.07 20.41
N LYS A 419 10.59 -17.39 20.58
CA LYS A 419 11.15 -17.00 21.88
C LYS A 419 10.13 -16.20 22.70
N ASN A 420 9.60 -15.13 22.11
CA ASN A 420 8.70 -14.19 22.79
C ASN A 420 7.22 -14.41 22.39
N SER A 421 6.91 -15.33 21.48
CA SER A 421 5.55 -15.52 20.99
C SER A 421 4.61 -16.06 22.06
N LYS A 422 3.53 -15.32 22.32
CA LYS A 422 2.48 -15.65 23.30
C LYS A 422 1.22 -16.25 22.66
N THR A 423 1.04 -16.09 21.35
CA THR A 423 -0.20 -16.50 20.64
C THR A 423 -0.02 -17.77 19.84
N LEU A 424 0.85 -17.77 18.83
CA LEU A 424 1.01 -18.84 17.87
C LEU A 424 2.47 -19.30 17.83
N LYS A 425 2.70 -20.62 17.94
CA LYS A 425 4.05 -21.20 17.75
C LYS A 425 4.26 -21.54 16.28
N ILE A 426 5.37 -21.04 15.74
CA ILE A 426 5.77 -21.29 14.35
C ILE A 426 6.46 -22.64 14.26
N GLY A 427 6.09 -23.43 13.26
CA GLY A 427 6.58 -24.78 13.05
C GLY A 427 6.66 -25.17 11.57
N LYS A 428 6.64 -26.49 11.29
CA LYS A 428 6.77 -27.01 9.92
C LYS A 428 5.70 -26.52 8.95
N TRP A 429 4.49 -26.26 9.43
CA TRP A 429 3.40 -25.74 8.62
C TRP A 429 3.76 -24.42 7.90
N TRP A 430 4.45 -23.53 8.62
CA TRP A 430 4.89 -22.25 8.11
C TRP A 430 5.95 -22.40 7.01
N ILE A 431 6.92 -23.33 7.21
CA ILE A 431 7.93 -23.64 6.18
C ILE A 431 7.25 -24.18 4.91
N VAL A 432 6.24 -25.04 5.05
CA VAL A 432 5.48 -25.54 3.89
C VAL A 432 4.77 -24.40 3.17
N ALA A 433 4.14 -23.47 3.92
CA ALA A 433 3.46 -22.33 3.35
C ALA A 433 4.42 -21.45 2.52
N ILE A 434 5.53 -20.97 3.11
CA ILE A 434 6.47 -20.05 2.42
C ILE A 434 7.28 -20.74 1.32
N LYS A 435 7.52 -22.05 1.44
CA LYS A 435 8.38 -22.78 0.49
C LYS A 435 7.62 -23.26 -0.74
N TYR A 436 6.37 -23.64 -0.59
CA TYR A 436 5.60 -24.29 -1.65
C TYR A 436 4.29 -23.57 -1.96
N ILE A 437 3.44 -23.35 -0.96
CA ILE A 437 2.07 -22.88 -1.20
C ILE A 437 2.09 -21.44 -1.75
N ILE A 438 2.76 -20.53 -1.08
CA ILE A 438 2.79 -19.11 -1.45
C ILE A 438 3.37 -18.90 -2.85
N PRO A 439 4.59 -19.39 -3.18
CA PRO A 439 5.16 -19.15 -4.52
C PRO A 439 4.36 -19.81 -5.65
N ILE A 440 3.70 -20.97 -5.40
CA ILE A 440 2.84 -21.60 -6.40
C ILE A 440 1.60 -20.75 -6.66
N VAL A 441 0.88 -20.37 -5.61
CA VAL A 441 -0.34 -19.55 -5.73
C VAL A 441 -0.01 -18.20 -6.41
N LEU A 442 1.05 -17.53 -5.96
CA LEU A 442 1.47 -16.25 -6.52
C LEU A 442 1.96 -16.37 -7.96
N GLY A 443 2.57 -17.52 -8.31
CA GLY A 443 2.93 -17.82 -9.69
C GLY A 443 1.71 -17.82 -10.63
N PHE A 444 0.61 -18.42 -10.22
CA PHE A 444 -0.64 -18.39 -10.98
C PHE A 444 -1.22 -16.97 -11.06
N VAL A 445 -1.27 -16.24 -9.93
CA VAL A 445 -1.76 -14.85 -9.90
C VAL A 445 -0.91 -13.98 -10.83
N TRP A 446 0.42 -14.12 -10.79
CA TRP A 446 1.35 -13.34 -11.60
C TRP A 446 1.19 -13.64 -13.10
N VAL A 447 1.10 -14.92 -13.48
CA VAL A 447 0.91 -15.30 -14.89
C VAL A 447 -0.43 -14.79 -15.41
N GLY A 448 -1.50 -14.93 -14.63
CA GLY A 448 -2.83 -14.41 -15.00
C GLY A 448 -2.84 -12.88 -15.15
N GLY A 449 -2.25 -12.16 -14.21
CA GLY A 449 -2.12 -10.69 -14.26
C GLY A 449 -1.29 -10.23 -15.47
N LEU A 450 -0.14 -10.86 -15.70
CA LEU A 450 0.72 -10.55 -16.86
C LEU A 450 0.00 -10.80 -18.19
N PHE A 451 -0.68 -11.95 -18.31
CA PHE A 451 -1.45 -12.27 -19.50
C PHE A 451 -2.58 -11.26 -19.72
N GLY A 452 -3.32 -10.90 -18.68
CA GLY A 452 -4.37 -9.89 -18.75
C GLY A 452 -3.85 -8.55 -19.27
N VAL A 453 -2.75 -8.04 -18.66
CA VAL A 453 -2.14 -6.76 -19.07
C VAL A 453 -1.65 -6.77 -20.51
N ILE A 454 -1.03 -7.87 -20.95
CA ILE A 454 -0.49 -7.95 -22.34
C ILE A 454 -1.62 -8.10 -23.35
N SER A 455 -2.67 -8.88 -23.06
CA SER A 455 -3.73 -9.18 -24.01
C SER A 455 -4.72 -8.02 -24.20
N SER A 456 -4.93 -7.19 -23.19
CA SER A 456 -5.85 -6.06 -23.23
C SER A 456 -5.19 -4.70 -23.47
N GLY A 457 -3.86 -4.62 -23.32
CA GLY A 457 -3.12 -3.36 -23.37
C GLY A 457 -3.06 -2.76 -24.77
N SER A 458 -3.33 -1.46 -24.87
CA SER A 458 -3.10 -0.67 -26.08
C SER A 458 -1.60 -0.52 -26.37
N PHE A 459 -1.23 -0.09 -27.58
CA PHE A 459 0.18 0.17 -27.94
C PHE A 459 0.82 1.21 -26.99
N VAL A 460 0.08 2.24 -26.59
CA VAL A 460 0.57 3.27 -25.67
C VAL A 460 0.82 2.68 -24.28
N GLU A 461 -0.12 1.88 -23.75
CA GLU A 461 0.02 1.20 -22.47
C GLU A 461 1.23 0.28 -22.45
N LEU A 462 1.37 -0.58 -23.46
CA LEU A 462 2.50 -1.51 -23.56
C LEU A 462 3.85 -0.77 -23.69
N SER A 463 3.86 0.38 -24.37
CA SER A 463 5.06 1.23 -24.48
C SER A 463 5.44 1.83 -23.12
N ILE A 464 4.47 2.34 -22.36
CA ILE A 464 4.71 2.86 -21.00
C ILE A 464 5.20 1.74 -20.08
N LEU A 465 4.59 0.56 -20.13
CA LEU A 465 5.03 -0.62 -19.39
C LEU A 465 6.49 -1.00 -19.69
N ALA A 466 6.86 -0.99 -20.97
CA ALA A 466 8.24 -1.26 -21.38
C ALA A 466 9.21 -0.21 -20.80
N ILE A 467 8.85 1.07 -20.84
CA ILE A 467 9.66 2.15 -20.26
C ILE A 467 9.81 1.97 -18.74
N LEU A 468 8.72 1.70 -18.03
CA LEU A 468 8.74 1.45 -16.58
C LEU A 468 9.61 0.24 -16.23
N THR A 469 9.54 -0.83 -17.03
CA THR A 469 10.39 -2.02 -16.87
C THR A 469 11.86 -1.68 -17.04
N VAL A 470 12.21 -0.91 -18.08
CA VAL A 470 13.60 -0.48 -18.32
C VAL A 470 14.11 0.40 -17.17
N ILE A 471 13.26 1.31 -16.63
CA ILE A 471 13.60 2.15 -15.49
C ILE A 471 13.86 1.27 -14.26
N LEU A 472 12.95 0.36 -13.93
CA LEU A 472 13.05 -0.53 -12.77
C LEU A 472 14.32 -1.38 -12.82
N ILE A 473 14.55 -2.07 -13.93
CA ILE A 473 15.74 -2.92 -14.13
C ILE A 473 17.01 -2.08 -14.18
N GLY A 474 16.99 -0.96 -14.90
CA GLY A 474 18.14 -0.06 -15.04
C GLY A 474 18.63 0.47 -13.69
N PHE A 475 17.73 1.05 -12.87
CA PHE A 475 18.10 1.52 -11.55
C PHE A 475 18.52 0.40 -10.60
N THR A 476 17.90 -0.77 -10.68
CA THR A 476 18.31 -1.96 -9.93
C THR A 476 19.77 -2.33 -10.24
N VAL A 477 20.13 -2.38 -11.52
CA VAL A 477 21.50 -2.70 -11.97
C VAL A 477 22.49 -1.60 -11.56
N ILE A 478 22.11 -0.35 -11.74
CA ILE A 478 22.96 0.80 -11.35
C ILE A 478 23.24 0.76 -9.85
N LEU A 479 22.22 0.69 -9.01
CA LEU A 479 22.39 0.69 -7.56
C LEU A 479 23.19 -0.51 -7.07
N LYS A 480 23.01 -1.69 -7.66
CA LYS A 480 23.83 -2.86 -7.33
C LYS A 480 25.28 -2.67 -7.72
N LYS A 481 25.58 -2.09 -8.90
CA LYS A 481 26.95 -1.93 -9.43
C LYS A 481 27.71 -0.76 -8.82
N LEU A 482 27.02 0.26 -8.31
CA LEU A 482 27.69 1.37 -7.63
C LEU A 482 28.50 0.87 -6.43
N PRO A 483 29.75 1.38 -6.24
CA PRO A 483 30.58 0.98 -5.11
C PRO A 483 29.94 1.38 -3.79
N ALA A 484 30.00 0.49 -2.82
CA ALA A 484 29.61 0.80 -1.46
C ALA A 484 30.64 1.76 -0.83
N LYS A 485 30.15 2.75 -0.10
CA LYS A 485 30.99 3.69 0.66
C LYS A 485 30.98 3.40 2.16
N SER A 486 29.95 2.66 2.63
CA SER A 486 29.91 2.18 4.02
C SER A 486 30.88 1.03 4.21
N LYS A 487 31.71 1.11 5.26
CA LYS A 487 32.66 0.04 5.64
C LYS A 487 31.92 -1.24 6.03
N ASP A 488 30.73 -1.11 6.60
CA ASP A 488 29.95 -2.22 7.14
C ASP A 488 29.07 -2.90 6.07
N TRP A 489 29.15 -2.50 4.79
CA TRP A 489 28.30 -3.05 3.74
C TRP A 489 28.48 -4.54 3.52
N ASP A 490 29.71 -5.04 3.67
CA ASP A 490 30.05 -6.47 3.54
C ASP A 490 30.04 -7.21 4.90
N GLU A 491 29.84 -6.48 6.01
CA GLU A 491 29.75 -7.07 7.34
C GLU A 491 28.29 -7.34 7.69
N THR A 492 28.01 -8.57 8.15
CA THR A 492 26.66 -8.97 8.54
C THR A 492 26.63 -9.30 10.02
N GLN A 493 25.82 -8.57 10.77
CA GLN A 493 25.41 -9.00 12.12
C GLN A 493 24.18 -9.87 11.96
N GLN A 494 24.34 -11.20 12.00
CA GLN A 494 23.22 -12.12 12.11
C GLN A 494 23.05 -12.49 13.58
N ARG A 495 21.78 -12.44 14.07
CA ARG A 495 21.41 -12.91 15.42
C ARG A 495 20.92 -14.37 15.41
N LEU A 496 21.47 -15.19 14.53
CA LEU A 496 21.10 -16.60 14.37
C LEU A 496 21.76 -17.48 15.42
#